data_d5cf433de44a5cc745af2aa7599f5d76
#
_entry.id   d5cf433de44a5cc745af2aa7599f5d76
#
_cell.length_a   1.000
_cell.length_b   1.000
_cell.length_c   1.000
_cell.angle_alpha   90.00
_cell.angle_beta   90.00
_cell.angle_gamma   90.00
#
_symmetry.space_group_name_H-M   'P 1'
#
loop_
_entity.id
_entity.type
_entity.pdbx_description
1 polymer ?
#
loop_
_entity_poly.entity_id
_entity_poly.type
_entity_poly.pdbx_seq_one_letter_code
_entity_poly.pdbx_strand_id
1 'polypeptide(L)'
;IQGDPDHPFVTGNLVELLAAFDVAPVYPEVNALQSAMRQRSGGFIREAERAGHSEDVCSYVKCDLGMMMKGNVGPTGEALPPPDLLLLSFTGCFTFMKWFELLREQYKCEVAMLHVPYQGAGEVTPEMRAYVVEQLEREVIPKLEKVTGKKFDPDRLREQMVRSRKAEEDLAWVFRAAR
;
A
#
# COMPACT_ATOMS: atom_id res chain seq x y z
N ILE A 1 -1.26 -11.80 -12.73
CA ILE A 1 -0.23 -10.97 -13.38
C ILE A 1 1.07 -11.51 -12.86
N GLN A 2 1.76 -12.34 -13.64
CA GLN A 2 3.18 -12.64 -13.38
C GLN A 2 3.93 -11.32 -13.47
N GLY A 3 4.75 -11.00 -12.45
CA GLY A 3 5.52 -9.78 -12.46
C GLY A 3 6.34 -9.67 -13.74
N ASP A 4 6.13 -8.59 -14.44
CA ASP A 4 6.99 -8.19 -15.52
C ASP A 4 8.34 -7.84 -14.89
N PRO A 5 9.46 -8.50 -15.28
CA PRO A 5 10.77 -8.17 -14.72
C PRO A 5 11.16 -6.70 -14.92
N ASP A 6 10.52 -6.01 -15.86
CA ASP A 6 10.71 -4.58 -16.11
C ASP A 6 9.87 -3.67 -15.22
N HIS A 7 8.94 -4.25 -14.41
CA HIS A 7 8.08 -3.49 -13.51
C HIS A 7 8.19 -4.02 -12.08
N PRO A 8 8.94 -3.36 -11.20
CA PRO A 8 9.08 -3.75 -9.79
C PRO A 8 7.73 -3.79 -9.07
N PHE A 9 7.58 -4.75 -8.16
CA PHE A 9 6.41 -4.86 -7.31
C PHE A 9 6.59 -4.03 -6.04
N VAL A 10 5.67 -3.11 -5.81
CA VAL A 10 5.65 -2.31 -4.59
C VAL A 10 4.36 -2.57 -3.82
N THR A 11 4.51 -3.09 -2.61
CA THR A 11 3.39 -3.29 -1.70
C THR A 11 3.20 -2.04 -0.85
N GLY A 12 2.08 -1.35 -1.01
CA GLY A 12 1.83 -0.14 -0.24
C GLY A 12 0.68 0.71 -0.75
N ASN A 13 0.80 2.00 -0.53
CA ASN A 13 -0.14 3.03 -0.96
C ASN A 13 0.60 4.20 -1.64
N LEU A 14 0.05 5.40 -1.72
CA LEU A 14 0.55 6.54 -2.52
C LEU A 14 0.43 6.27 -4.03
N VAL A 15 -0.79 5.99 -4.46
CA VAL A 15 -1.14 5.52 -5.81
C VAL A 15 -0.55 6.40 -6.91
N GLU A 16 -0.65 7.72 -6.80
CA GLU A 16 -0.19 8.67 -7.80
C GLU A 16 1.34 8.65 -7.94
N LEU A 17 2.05 8.53 -6.81
CA LEU A 17 3.50 8.43 -6.79
C LEU A 17 3.96 7.12 -7.43
N LEU A 18 3.34 6.00 -7.06
CA LEU A 18 3.64 4.69 -7.66
C LEU A 18 3.37 4.67 -9.17
N ALA A 19 2.26 5.27 -9.62
CA ALA A 19 1.95 5.40 -11.03
C ALA A 19 2.97 6.29 -11.78
N ALA A 20 3.53 7.32 -11.12
CA ALA A 20 4.57 8.16 -11.71
C ALA A 20 5.88 7.40 -11.93
N PHE A 21 6.18 6.39 -11.10
CA PHE A 21 7.33 5.49 -11.26
C PHE A 21 7.07 4.28 -12.15
N ASP A 22 5.82 4.08 -12.58
CA ASP A 22 5.43 2.96 -13.44
C ASP A 22 5.80 1.61 -12.80
N VAL A 23 5.38 1.42 -11.56
CA VAL A 23 5.53 0.18 -10.80
C VAL A 23 4.22 -0.60 -10.76
N ALA A 24 4.27 -1.89 -10.51
CA ALA A 24 3.10 -2.72 -10.26
C ALA A 24 2.71 -2.66 -8.77
N PRO A 25 1.63 -1.93 -8.41
CA PRO A 25 1.24 -1.79 -7.01
C PRO A 25 0.48 -3.01 -6.51
N VAL A 26 0.76 -3.43 -5.28
CA VAL A 26 -0.04 -4.39 -4.53
C VAL A 26 -0.58 -3.72 -3.27
N TYR A 27 -1.87 -3.78 -3.07
CA TYR A 27 -2.55 -3.17 -1.94
C TYR A 27 -3.05 -4.24 -0.97
N PRO A 28 -2.35 -4.53 0.14
CA PRO A 28 -2.70 -5.60 1.07
C PRO A 28 -4.13 -5.46 1.64
N GLU A 29 -4.55 -4.24 1.96
CA GLU A 29 -5.91 -3.98 2.44
C GLU A 29 -6.96 -4.31 1.36
N VAL A 30 -6.71 -3.92 0.12
CA VAL A 30 -7.62 -4.20 -0.99
C VAL A 30 -7.70 -5.71 -1.24
N ASN A 31 -6.58 -6.42 -1.18
CA ASN A 31 -6.53 -7.87 -1.31
C ASN A 31 -7.31 -8.57 -0.19
N ALA A 32 -7.15 -8.12 1.06
CA ALA A 32 -7.90 -8.64 2.20
C ALA A 32 -9.42 -8.39 2.04
N LEU A 33 -9.81 -7.17 1.64
CA LEU A 33 -11.20 -6.82 1.35
C LEU A 33 -11.78 -7.69 0.24
N GLN A 34 -11.06 -7.83 -0.87
CA GLN A 34 -11.51 -8.67 -1.99
C GLN A 34 -11.63 -10.15 -1.61
N SER A 35 -10.74 -10.65 -0.74
CA SER A 35 -10.83 -12.00 -0.19
C SER A 35 -12.09 -12.17 0.67
N ALA A 36 -12.44 -11.15 1.46
CA ALA A 36 -13.67 -11.15 2.25
C ALA A 36 -14.93 -11.14 1.36
N MET A 37 -14.98 -10.27 0.35
CA MET A 37 -16.08 -10.21 -0.60
C MET A 37 -16.29 -11.54 -1.34
N ARG A 38 -15.23 -12.31 -1.56
CA ARG A 38 -15.27 -13.65 -2.18
C ARG A 38 -15.46 -14.79 -1.17
N GLN A 39 -15.71 -14.45 0.10
CA GLN A 39 -15.90 -15.41 1.20
C GLN A 39 -14.70 -16.37 1.42
N ARG A 40 -13.50 -15.93 1.09
CA ARG A 40 -12.24 -16.70 1.22
C ARG A 40 -11.42 -16.32 2.44
N SER A 41 -11.63 -15.12 2.99
CA SER A 41 -10.83 -14.56 4.09
C SER A 41 -10.78 -15.43 5.34
N GLY A 42 -11.88 -16.12 5.69
CA GLY A 42 -11.93 -16.99 6.87
C GLY A 42 -10.90 -18.12 6.85
N GLY A 43 -10.55 -18.65 5.67
CA GLY A 43 -9.50 -19.65 5.52
C GLY A 43 -8.12 -19.07 5.78
N PHE A 44 -7.84 -17.89 5.28
CA PHE A 44 -6.58 -17.18 5.47
C PHE A 44 -6.39 -16.69 6.92
N ILE A 45 -7.46 -16.15 7.53
CA ILE A 45 -7.45 -15.71 8.94
C ILE A 45 -7.08 -16.88 9.85
N ARG A 46 -7.74 -18.04 9.69
CA ARG A 46 -7.42 -19.23 10.50
C ARG A 46 -5.99 -19.74 10.30
N GLU A 47 -5.41 -19.56 9.12
CA GLU A 47 -4.02 -19.93 8.89
C GLU A 47 -3.07 -19.04 9.70
N ALA A 48 -3.30 -17.73 9.69
CA ALA A 48 -2.52 -16.79 10.51
C ALA A 48 -2.67 -17.07 12.01
N GLU A 49 -3.87 -17.39 12.49
CA GLU A 49 -4.13 -17.73 13.88
C GLU A 49 -3.42 -19.05 14.29
N ARG A 50 -3.42 -20.06 13.43
CA ARG A 50 -2.64 -21.30 13.66
C ARG A 50 -1.15 -21.06 13.72
N ALA A 51 -0.65 -20.05 13.01
CA ALA A 51 0.75 -19.63 13.07
C ALA A 51 1.09 -18.80 14.33
N GLY A 52 0.11 -18.53 15.20
CA GLY A 52 0.31 -17.85 16.47
C GLY A 52 -0.07 -16.38 16.50
N HIS A 53 -0.71 -15.85 15.45
CA HIS A 53 -1.26 -14.50 15.49
C HIS A 53 -2.55 -14.48 16.32
N SER A 54 -2.65 -13.53 17.26
CA SER A 54 -3.81 -13.42 18.14
C SER A 54 -5.11 -13.20 17.37
N GLU A 55 -6.21 -13.77 17.90
CA GLU A 55 -7.57 -13.55 17.39
C GLU A 55 -7.98 -12.07 17.44
N ASP A 56 -7.44 -11.29 18.38
CA ASP A 56 -7.70 -9.86 18.54
C ASP A 56 -7.01 -8.96 17.52
N VAL A 57 -6.06 -9.50 16.73
CA VAL A 57 -5.40 -8.74 15.66
C VAL A 57 -6.39 -8.47 14.53
N CYS A 58 -6.26 -7.29 13.92
CA CYS A 58 -7.07 -6.85 12.79
C CYS A 58 -7.22 -7.96 11.71
N SER A 59 -8.45 -8.23 11.31
CA SER A 59 -8.75 -9.28 10.33
C SER A 59 -8.13 -9.03 8.95
N TYR A 60 -7.91 -7.78 8.57
CA TYR A 60 -7.20 -7.46 7.32
C TYR A 60 -5.77 -7.95 7.36
N VAL A 61 -5.06 -7.69 8.47
CA VAL A 61 -3.67 -8.15 8.68
C VAL A 61 -3.60 -9.67 8.67
N LYS A 62 -4.46 -10.35 9.44
CA LYS A 62 -4.49 -11.82 9.48
C LYS A 62 -4.82 -12.43 8.12
N CYS A 63 -5.73 -11.81 7.36
CA CYS A 63 -6.06 -12.28 6.02
C CYS A 63 -4.85 -12.20 5.07
N ASP A 64 -4.14 -11.08 5.05
CA ASP A 64 -2.96 -10.89 4.20
C ASP A 64 -1.80 -11.82 4.62
N LEU A 65 -1.52 -11.92 5.92
CA LEU A 65 -0.53 -12.87 6.43
C LEU A 65 -0.87 -14.32 6.07
N GLY A 66 -2.14 -14.69 6.16
CA GLY A 66 -2.60 -16.02 5.75
C GLY A 66 -2.48 -16.27 4.26
N MET A 67 -2.70 -15.27 3.41
CA MET A 67 -2.45 -15.34 1.97
C MET A 67 -0.96 -15.53 1.68
N MET A 68 -0.11 -14.78 2.37
CA MET A 68 1.35 -14.92 2.31
C MET A 68 1.81 -16.34 2.70
N MET A 69 1.32 -16.88 3.82
CA MET A 69 1.64 -18.23 4.31
C MET A 69 1.17 -19.34 3.39
N LYS A 70 0.16 -19.10 2.59
CA LYS A 70 -0.36 -20.03 1.56
C LYS A 70 0.42 -19.98 0.23
N GLY A 71 1.59 -19.39 0.22
CA GLY A 71 2.43 -19.26 -0.97
C GLY A 71 2.22 -17.94 -1.70
N ASN A 72 1.92 -16.90 -0.96
CA ASN A 72 1.70 -15.55 -1.49
C ASN A 72 0.61 -15.50 -2.55
N VAL A 73 -0.56 -16.01 -2.20
CA VAL A 73 -1.71 -16.04 -3.11
C VAL A 73 -2.54 -14.77 -3.02
N GLY A 74 -3.03 -14.32 -4.16
CA GLY A 74 -3.98 -13.20 -4.22
C GLY A 74 -5.42 -13.59 -3.90
N PRO A 75 -6.34 -12.62 -3.91
CA PRO A 75 -7.74 -12.84 -3.53
C PRO A 75 -8.49 -13.77 -4.48
N THR A 76 -8.05 -13.93 -5.72
CA THR A 76 -8.63 -14.86 -6.70
C THR A 76 -7.91 -16.21 -6.73
N GLY A 77 -6.78 -16.33 -6.03
CA GLY A 77 -5.99 -17.56 -5.91
C GLY A 77 -4.76 -17.60 -6.82
N GLU A 78 -4.50 -16.52 -7.54
CA GLU A 78 -3.28 -16.33 -8.32
C GLU A 78 -2.06 -16.20 -7.40
N ALA A 79 -0.91 -16.65 -7.86
CA ALA A 79 0.35 -16.39 -7.19
C ALA A 79 0.74 -14.91 -7.38
N LEU A 80 1.06 -14.23 -6.29
CA LEU A 80 1.61 -12.89 -6.31
C LEU A 80 3.15 -12.98 -6.18
N PRO A 81 3.91 -12.17 -6.91
CA PRO A 81 5.35 -12.10 -6.70
C PRO A 81 5.65 -11.47 -5.32
N PRO A 82 6.83 -11.75 -4.75
CA PRO A 82 7.28 -11.04 -3.57
C PRO A 82 7.51 -9.55 -3.93
N PRO A 83 7.28 -8.62 -2.98
CA PRO A 83 7.53 -7.21 -3.23
C PRO A 83 9.03 -6.89 -3.26
N ASP A 84 9.41 -5.96 -4.12
CA ASP A 84 10.75 -5.38 -4.17
C ASP A 84 10.90 -4.24 -3.16
N LEU A 85 9.79 -3.59 -2.80
CA LEU A 85 9.73 -2.52 -1.81
C LEU A 85 8.39 -2.55 -1.08
N LEU A 86 8.43 -2.31 0.23
CA LEU A 86 7.25 -2.03 1.05
C LEU A 86 7.14 -0.53 1.26
N LEU A 87 6.02 0.07 0.87
CA LEU A 87 5.75 1.50 1.02
C LEU A 87 4.60 1.72 1.99
N LEU A 88 4.94 2.14 3.19
CA LEU A 88 3.98 2.42 4.26
C LEU A 88 3.72 3.92 4.38
N SER A 89 2.46 4.36 4.27
CA SER A 89 2.07 5.65 4.82
C SER A 89 1.38 5.45 6.17
N PHE A 90 1.99 6.01 7.21
CA PHE A 90 1.45 5.93 8.56
C PHE A 90 0.60 7.17 8.86
N THR A 91 -0.69 6.93 9.03
CA THR A 91 -1.70 7.98 9.30
C THR A 91 -2.39 7.79 10.66
N GLY A 92 -1.78 7.00 11.57
CA GLY A 92 -2.27 6.79 12.92
C GLY A 92 -2.69 5.35 13.28
N CYS A 93 -2.76 4.43 12.33
CA CYS A 93 -3.04 3.03 12.62
C CYS A 93 -1.75 2.26 12.96
N PHE A 94 -1.48 2.04 14.27
CA PHE A 94 -0.30 1.30 14.72
C PHE A 94 -0.25 -0.15 14.23
N THR A 95 -1.39 -0.75 13.93
CA THR A 95 -1.46 -2.09 13.35
C THR A 95 -0.74 -2.15 12.01
N PHE A 96 -0.80 -1.06 11.22
CA PHE A 96 -0.06 -0.96 9.95
C PHE A 96 1.45 -1.06 10.12
N MET A 97 2.01 -0.42 11.15
CA MET A 97 3.44 -0.48 11.41
C MET A 97 3.88 -1.92 11.68
N LYS A 98 3.16 -2.64 12.56
CA LYS A 98 3.47 -4.03 12.86
C LYS A 98 3.24 -4.95 11.67
N TRP A 99 2.21 -4.70 10.88
CA TRP A 99 1.95 -5.45 9.65
C TRP A 99 3.15 -5.37 8.68
N PHE A 100 3.58 -4.16 8.36
CA PHE A 100 4.69 -3.96 7.44
C PHE A 100 6.03 -4.45 8.01
N GLU A 101 6.21 -4.43 9.32
CA GLU A 101 7.36 -5.07 9.98
C GLU A 101 7.38 -6.59 9.72
N LEU A 102 6.26 -7.27 9.88
CA LEU A 102 6.12 -8.70 9.59
C LEU A 102 6.36 -9.01 8.11
N LEU A 103 5.82 -8.19 7.20
CA LEU A 103 6.07 -8.34 5.78
C LEU A 103 7.56 -8.15 5.45
N ARG A 104 8.22 -7.16 6.06
CA ARG A 104 9.66 -6.94 5.90
C ARG A 104 10.48 -8.14 6.37
N GLU A 105 10.12 -8.73 7.51
CA GLU A 105 10.77 -9.94 8.03
C GLU A 105 10.62 -11.11 7.08
N GLN A 106 9.46 -11.26 6.46
CA GLN A 106 9.18 -12.35 5.54
C GLN A 106 9.87 -12.17 4.19
N TYR A 107 9.73 -11.01 3.57
CA TYR A 107 10.23 -10.78 2.21
C TYR A 107 11.67 -10.30 2.15
N LYS A 108 12.26 -9.89 3.27
CA LYS A 108 13.64 -9.36 3.36
C LYS A 108 13.91 -8.18 2.43
N CYS A 109 12.87 -7.41 2.09
CA CYS A 109 12.97 -6.23 1.25
C CYS A 109 13.01 -4.93 2.08
N GLU A 110 13.35 -3.83 1.44
CA GLU A 110 13.38 -2.51 2.07
C GLU A 110 11.97 -2.01 2.39
N VAL A 111 11.90 -1.14 3.40
CA VAL A 111 10.67 -0.41 3.74
C VAL A 111 10.93 1.08 3.56
N ALA A 112 10.07 1.75 2.82
CA ALA A 112 9.95 3.20 2.83
C ALA A 112 8.72 3.57 3.67
N MET A 113 8.90 4.45 4.64
CA MET A 113 7.81 4.92 5.49
C MET A 113 7.60 6.42 5.34
N LEU A 114 6.36 6.81 5.08
CA LEU A 114 5.91 8.18 5.13
C LEU A 114 5.04 8.37 6.37
N HIS A 115 5.51 9.13 7.33
CA HIS A 115 4.71 9.51 8.49
C HIS A 115 3.91 10.77 8.19
N VAL A 116 2.59 10.69 8.29
CA VAL A 116 1.70 11.84 8.17
C VAL A 116 1.33 12.30 9.58
N PRO A 117 1.65 13.55 9.98
CA PRO A 117 1.33 14.05 11.32
C PRO A 117 -0.17 13.99 11.58
N TYR A 118 -0.54 13.60 12.80
CA TYR A 118 -1.94 13.70 13.21
C TYR A 118 -2.37 15.16 13.21
N GLN A 119 -3.47 15.42 12.56
CA GLN A 119 -4.11 16.72 12.53
C GLN A 119 -5.46 16.65 13.25
N GLY A 120 -5.60 17.43 14.33
CA GLY A 120 -6.88 17.64 14.97
C GLY A 120 -7.77 18.62 14.15
N ALA A 121 -8.66 19.32 14.85
CA ALA A 121 -9.51 20.35 14.22
C ALA A 121 -8.68 21.62 13.93
N GLY A 122 -7.96 21.66 12.85
CA GLY A 122 -7.13 22.80 12.47
C GLY A 122 -6.72 22.76 10.99
N GLU A 123 -6.05 23.81 10.53
CA GLU A 123 -5.50 23.86 9.16
C GLU A 123 -4.12 23.20 9.09
N VAL A 124 -3.80 22.65 7.93
CA VAL A 124 -2.45 22.10 7.66
C VAL A 124 -1.45 23.24 7.63
N THR A 125 -0.51 23.24 8.57
CA THR A 125 0.52 24.28 8.66
C THR A 125 1.61 24.12 7.60
N PRO A 126 2.36 25.20 7.27
CA PRO A 126 3.51 25.10 6.38
C PRO A 126 4.58 24.08 6.87
N GLU A 127 4.78 24.00 8.18
CA GLU A 127 5.74 23.08 8.80
C GLU A 127 5.32 21.61 8.62
N MET A 128 4.02 21.31 8.78
CA MET A 128 3.49 19.97 8.51
C MET A 128 3.69 19.58 7.04
N ARG A 129 3.48 20.50 6.12
CA ARG A 129 3.73 20.27 4.69
C ARG A 129 5.22 20.01 4.43
N ALA A 130 6.09 20.87 4.96
CA ALA A 130 7.53 20.72 4.83
C ALA A 130 8.01 19.37 5.37
N TYR A 131 7.51 18.95 6.52
CA TYR A 131 7.82 17.67 7.13
C TYR A 131 7.46 16.47 6.23
N VAL A 132 6.29 16.49 5.60
CA VAL A 132 5.89 15.42 4.68
C VAL A 132 6.72 15.44 3.39
N VAL A 133 6.95 16.63 2.83
CA VAL A 133 7.76 16.78 1.61
C VAL A 133 9.20 16.32 1.84
N GLU A 134 9.81 16.68 2.98
CA GLU A 134 11.16 16.26 3.32
C GLU A 134 11.31 14.73 3.40
N GLN A 135 10.31 14.03 3.96
CA GLN A 135 10.32 12.56 3.98
C GLN A 135 10.18 11.97 2.57
N LEU A 136 9.31 12.55 1.73
CA LEU A 136 9.20 12.10 0.33
C LEU A 136 10.53 12.25 -0.40
N GLU A 137 11.19 13.39 -0.27
CA GLU A 137 12.45 13.69 -0.96
C GLU A 137 13.65 12.90 -0.43
N ARG A 138 13.73 12.67 0.88
CA ARG A 138 14.89 12.02 1.51
C ARG A 138 14.75 10.53 1.69
N GLU A 139 13.55 10.01 1.77
CA GLU A 139 13.29 8.61 2.14
C GLU A 139 12.55 7.85 1.04
N VAL A 140 11.38 8.33 0.63
CA VAL A 140 10.49 7.56 -0.25
C VAL A 140 10.98 7.56 -1.70
N ILE A 141 11.20 8.75 -2.26
CA ILE A 141 11.62 8.90 -3.65
C ILE A 141 12.96 8.20 -3.92
N PRO A 142 14.02 8.37 -3.10
CA PRO A 142 15.28 7.68 -3.35
C PRO A 142 15.17 6.15 -3.34
N LYS A 143 14.32 5.58 -2.50
CA LYS A 143 14.08 4.12 -2.49
C LYS A 143 13.32 3.66 -3.72
N LEU A 144 12.32 4.43 -4.18
CA LEU A 144 11.64 4.15 -5.43
C LEU A 144 12.59 4.25 -6.63
N GLU A 145 13.45 5.28 -6.68
CA GLU A 145 14.48 5.40 -7.72
C GLU A 145 15.44 4.19 -7.73
N LYS A 146 15.85 3.75 -6.54
CA LYS A 146 16.75 2.58 -6.40
C LYS A 146 16.12 1.30 -6.92
N VAL A 147 14.86 1.03 -6.56
CA VAL A 147 14.15 -0.19 -6.94
C VAL A 147 13.76 -0.19 -8.41
N THR A 148 13.32 0.97 -8.94
CA THR A 148 12.86 1.08 -10.32
C THR A 148 13.99 1.35 -11.33
N GLY A 149 15.13 1.83 -10.87
CA GLY A 149 16.19 2.36 -11.74
C GLY A 149 15.82 3.64 -12.49
N LYS A 150 14.63 4.21 -12.21
CA LYS A 150 14.11 5.42 -12.86
C LYS A 150 14.32 6.63 -11.97
N LYS A 151 14.58 7.78 -12.56
CA LYS A 151 14.61 9.05 -11.83
C LYS A 151 13.20 9.59 -11.64
N PHE A 152 13.00 10.26 -10.49
CA PHE A 152 11.75 10.93 -10.20
C PHE A 152 11.47 12.05 -11.21
N ASP A 153 10.27 12.02 -11.77
CA ASP A 153 9.77 13.02 -12.70
C ASP A 153 8.54 13.72 -12.08
N PRO A 154 8.71 14.98 -11.62
CA PRO A 154 7.61 15.73 -11.02
C PRO A 154 6.48 16.06 -12.01
N ASP A 155 6.75 16.12 -13.31
CA ASP A 155 5.70 16.37 -14.32
C ASP A 155 4.84 15.13 -14.51
N ARG A 156 5.42 13.94 -14.50
CA ARG A 156 4.65 12.69 -14.47
C ARG A 156 3.78 12.58 -13.21
N LEU A 157 4.31 12.92 -12.03
CA LEU A 157 3.50 12.94 -10.81
C LEU A 157 2.33 13.93 -10.93
N ARG A 158 2.58 15.12 -11.42
CA ARG A 158 1.53 16.14 -11.65
C ARG A 158 0.44 15.62 -12.58
N GLU A 159 0.81 14.95 -13.65
CA GLU A 159 -0.14 14.33 -14.58
C GLU A 159 -1.00 13.27 -13.88
N GLN A 160 -0.41 12.38 -13.07
CA GLN A 160 -1.15 11.37 -12.32
C GLN A 160 -2.10 12.02 -11.29
N MET A 161 -1.67 13.05 -10.59
CA MET A 161 -2.54 13.79 -9.65
C MET A 161 -3.74 14.46 -10.35
N VAL A 162 -3.55 14.99 -11.56
CA VAL A 162 -4.66 15.55 -12.35
C VAL A 162 -5.65 14.45 -12.75
N ARG A 163 -5.16 13.28 -13.14
CA ARG A 163 -6.01 12.12 -13.48
C ARG A 163 -6.78 11.61 -12.27
N SER A 164 -6.11 11.48 -11.12
CA SER A 164 -6.71 11.05 -9.86
C SER A 164 -7.81 12.01 -9.42
N ARG A 165 -7.55 13.31 -9.43
CA ARG A 165 -8.54 14.33 -9.12
C ARG A 165 -9.77 14.22 -9.99
N LYS A 166 -9.60 14.05 -11.32
CA LYS A 166 -10.71 13.87 -12.22
C LYS A 166 -11.53 12.63 -11.89
N ALA A 167 -10.87 11.51 -11.59
CA ALA A 167 -11.54 10.27 -11.19
C ALA A 167 -12.35 10.44 -9.90
N GLU A 168 -11.83 11.16 -8.91
CA GLU A 168 -12.55 11.51 -7.68
C GLU A 168 -13.78 12.39 -7.95
N GLU A 169 -13.66 13.38 -8.82
CA GLU A 169 -14.78 14.24 -9.23
C GLU A 169 -15.88 13.42 -9.93
N ASP A 170 -15.51 12.51 -10.84
CA ASP A 170 -16.42 11.63 -11.54
C ASP A 170 -17.11 10.64 -10.57
N LEU A 171 -16.37 10.08 -9.63
CA LEU A 171 -16.92 9.19 -8.58
C LEU A 171 -17.89 9.94 -7.66
N ALA A 172 -17.53 11.14 -7.24
CA ALA A 172 -18.41 11.99 -6.44
C ALA A 172 -19.71 12.35 -7.19
N TRP A 173 -19.64 12.52 -8.51
CA TRP A 173 -20.82 12.70 -9.33
C TRP A 173 -21.72 11.45 -9.36
N VAL A 174 -21.14 10.26 -9.54
CA VAL A 174 -21.88 8.98 -9.50
C VAL A 174 -22.62 8.81 -8.19
N PHE A 175 -21.96 9.06 -7.05
CA PHE A 175 -22.60 8.97 -5.73
C PHE A 175 -23.74 10.00 -5.55
N ARG A 176 -23.62 11.18 -6.11
CA ARG A 176 -24.70 12.18 -6.07
C ARG A 176 -25.87 11.79 -6.97
N ALA A 177 -25.59 11.21 -8.14
CA ALA A 177 -26.61 10.80 -9.08
C ALA A 177 -27.37 9.52 -8.65
N ALA A 178 -26.79 8.70 -7.77
CA ALA A 178 -27.40 7.47 -7.26
C ALA A 178 -28.33 7.70 -6.04
N ARG A 179 -28.54 8.93 -5.60
CA ARG A 179 -29.48 9.33 -4.55
C ARG A 179 -30.82 9.73 -5.15
#